data_eec70e3d35ea3ff6b8e7ccee08093e48
#
_entry.id   eec70e3d35ea3ff6b8e7ccee08093e48
#
_cell.length_a   1.000
_cell.length_b   1.000
_cell.length_c   1.000
_cell.angle_alpha   90.00
_cell.angle_beta   90.00
_cell.angle_gamma   90.00
#
_symmetry.space_group_name_H-M   'P 1'
#
loop_
_entity.id
_entity.type
_entity.pdbx_description
1 polymer ?
#
loop_
_entity_poly.entity_id
_entity_poly.type
_entity_poly.pdbx_seq_one_letter_code
_entity_poly.pdbx_strand_id
1 'polypeptide(L)'
;MRTPDVTLGVTYDRASNIMKDFVGVGFSMDLPFLNRNQGNIKAAKISIDQGKLLTEEKAISVQAEVLQAYEDLIVTKKLYDSVDSSYEGDLDKLLESYRKNFMQRNTSILEYLDFVEAYLENKSILLNSKKDLNKNLEELRYIAGQ
;
A
#
# COMPACT_ATOMS: atom_id res chain seq x y z
N MET A 1 -3.10 4.06 -38.18
CA MET A 1 -3.29 4.73 -39.51
C MET A 1 -4.76 4.98 -39.64
N ARG A 2 -5.16 6.21 -39.93
CA ARG A 2 -6.55 6.51 -40.23
C ARG A 2 -6.73 6.23 -41.74
N THR A 3 -7.61 5.32 -42.11
CA THR A 3 -8.01 5.11 -43.51
C THR A 3 -8.79 6.33 -43.96
N PRO A 4 -8.53 6.89 -45.13
CA PRO A 4 -9.30 8.01 -45.64
C PRO A 4 -10.73 7.57 -45.91
N ASP A 5 -11.71 8.38 -45.45
CA ASP A 5 -13.10 8.17 -45.79
C ASP A 5 -13.35 8.67 -47.21
N VAL A 6 -13.96 7.84 -48.04
CA VAL A 6 -14.31 8.16 -49.42
C VAL A 6 -15.83 8.37 -49.50
N THR A 7 -16.24 9.56 -49.88
CA THR A 7 -17.64 9.90 -50.08
C THR A 7 -17.94 10.02 -51.58
N LEU A 8 -18.89 9.22 -52.06
CA LEU A 8 -19.41 9.31 -53.40
C LEU A 8 -20.77 10.02 -53.31
N GLY A 9 -20.92 11.12 -54.05
CA GLY A 9 -22.16 11.90 -54.12
C GLY A 9 -22.68 11.95 -55.52
N VAL A 10 -23.99 11.82 -55.67
CA VAL A 10 -24.71 12.08 -56.95
C VAL A 10 -25.57 13.31 -56.73
N THR A 11 -25.38 14.33 -57.55
CA THR A 11 -26.13 15.57 -57.49
C THR A 11 -26.97 15.68 -58.75
N TYR A 12 -28.28 15.90 -58.59
CA TYR A 12 -29.21 16.22 -59.67
C TYR A 12 -29.72 17.65 -59.51
N ASP A 13 -29.48 18.50 -60.50
CA ASP A 13 -29.94 19.88 -60.49
C ASP A 13 -30.84 20.12 -61.71
N ARG A 14 -32.16 20.37 -61.45
CA ARG A 14 -33.17 20.55 -62.44
C ARG A 14 -33.18 21.95 -63.05
N ALA A 15 -32.58 22.92 -62.38
CA ALA A 15 -32.74 24.36 -62.77
C ALA A 15 -31.40 25.11 -62.74
N SER A 16 -30.29 24.45 -63.10
CA SER A 16 -28.97 25.11 -63.18
C SER A 16 -28.98 26.18 -64.30
N ASN A 17 -28.31 27.32 -64.04
CA ASN A 17 -28.20 28.43 -64.97
C ASN A 17 -27.44 28.10 -66.27
N ILE A 18 -26.81 26.93 -66.33
CA ILE A 18 -25.94 26.54 -67.48
C ILE A 18 -26.49 25.35 -68.21
N MET A 19 -27.17 24.40 -67.58
CA MET A 19 -27.81 23.24 -68.22
C MET A 19 -29.06 22.85 -67.46
N LYS A 20 -30.14 22.52 -68.21
CA LYS A 20 -31.36 21.90 -67.68
C LYS A 20 -31.06 20.40 -67.44
N ASP A 21 -31.55 19.90 -66.33
CA ASP A 21 -31.40 18.47 -65.94
C ASP A 21 -29.92 17.98 -65.83
N PHE A 22 -29.09 18.69 -65.05
CA PHE A 22 -27.71 18.30 -64.81
C PHE A 22 -27.61 17.16 -63.80
N VAL A 23 -26.94 16.08 -64.18
CA VAL A 23 -26.57 15.00 -63.29
C VAL A 23 -25.09 15.06 -63.10
N GLY A 24 -24.64 15.34 -61.86
CA GLY A 24 -23.24 15.35 -61.45
C GLY A 24 -22.90 14.17 -60.54
N VAL A 25 -21.75 13.55 -60.78
CA VAL A 25 -21.16 12.57 -59.84
C VAL A 25 -19.99 13.24 -59.19
N GLY A 26 -20.04 13.35 -57.84
CA GLY A 26 -18.99 13.94 -57.03
C GLY A 26 -18.22 12.84 -56.25
N PHE A 27 -16.93 13.03 -56.19
CA PHE A 27 -16.04 12.23 -55.36
C PHE A 27 -15.31 13.15 -54.40
N SER A 28 -15.40 12.86 -53.07
CA SER A 28 -14.69 13.58 -52.04
C SER A 28 -13.94 12.60 -51.17
N MET A 29 -12.69 12.91 -50.89
CA MET A 29 -11.84 12.12 -50.02
C MET A 29 -11.07 13.03 -49.06
N ASP A 30 -11.29 12.83 -47.76
CA ASP A 30 -10.52 13.51 -46.72
C ASP A 30 -9.11 12.95 -46.64
N LEU A 31 -8.14 13.73 -47.10
CA LEU A 31 -6.73 13.36 -47.06
C LEU A 31 -6.06 13.98 -45.82
N PRO A 32 -5.78 13.21 -44.77
CA PRO A 32 -5.19 13.73 -43.54
C PRO A 32 -3.67 13.99 -43.71
N PHE A 33 -3.30 14.93 -44.60
CA PHE A 33 -1.87 15.26 -44.80
C PHE A 33 -1.25 16.03 -43.64
N LEU A 34 -2.02 16.91 -42.97
CA LEU A 34 -1.52 17.85 -41.98
C LEU A 34 -1.76 17.40 -40.53
N ASN A 35 -2.73 16.52 -40.28
CA ASN A 35 -3.04 16.07 -38.94
C ASN A 35 -3.05 14.53 -38.86
N ARG A 36 -1.85 13.93 -38.76
CA ARG A 36 -1.65 12.48 -38.58
C ARG A 36 -1.84 12.02 -37.14
N ASN A 37 -2.53 12.81 -36.31
CA ASN A 37 -2.74 12.52 -34.89
C ASN A 37 -1.42 12.32 -34.10
N GLN A 38 -0.33 12.93 -34.57
CA GLN A 38 1.03 12.76 -34.02
C GLN A 38 1.12 13.19 -32.56
N GLY A 39 0.37 14.23 -32.18
CA GLY A 39 0.31 14.71 -30.79
C GLY A 39 -0.25 13.65 -29.83
N ASN A 40 -1.37 13.02 -30.20
CA ASN A 40 -1.97 11.98 -29.37
C ASN A 40 -1.12 10.70 -29.32
N ILE A 41 -0.46 10.35 -30.45
CA ILE A 41 0.48 9.22 -30.47
C ILE A 41 1.67 9.49 -29.55
N LYS A 42 2.22 10.72 -29.57
CA LYS A 42 3.32 11.10 -28.68
C LYS A 42 2.86 11.12 -27.21
N ALA A 43 1.69 11.66 -26.92
CA ALA A 43 1.10 11.64 -25.59
C ALA A 43 0.89 10.21 -25.06
N ALA A 44 0.36 9.32 -25.90
CA ALA A 44 0.17 7.91 -25.54
C ALA A 44 1.51 7.20 -25.25
N LYS A 45 2.57 7.48 -26.03
CA LYS A 45 3.91 6.93 -25.76
C LYS A 45 4.45 7.41 -24.44
N ILE A 46 4.34 8.71 -24.14
CA ILE A 46 4.77 9.29 -22.84
C ILE A 46 3.99 8.64 -21.70
N SER A 47 2.68 8.43 -21.84
CA SER A 47 1.88 7.76 -20.82
C SER A 47 2.31 6.30 -20.57
N ILE A 48 2.73 5.59 -21.61
CA ILE A 48 3.30 4.24 -21.47
C ILE A 48 4.62 4.29 -20.69
N ASP A 49 5.49 5.23 -21.01
CA ASP A 49 6.78 5.37 -20.32
C ASP A 49 6.59 5.80 -18.86
N GLN A 50 5.64 6.70 -18.59
CA GLN A 50 5.22 7.02 -17.22
C GLN A 50 4.70 5.79 -16.47
N GLY A 51 3.87 4.97 -17.11
CA GLY A 51 3.36 3.73 -16.51
C GLY A 51 4.47 2.74 -16.14
N LYS A 52 5.52 2.63 -16.98
CA LYS A 52 6.70 1.80 -16.65
C LYS A 52 7.44 2.32 -15.44
N LEU A 53 7.73 3.63 -15.41
CA LEU A 53 8.42 4.25 -14.28
C LEU A 53 7.65 4.10 -12.97
N LEU A 54 6.32 4.28 -12.99
CA LEU A 54 5.47 4.05 -11.82
C LEU A 54 5.50 2.59 -11.35
N THR A 55 5.61 1.64 -12.28
CA THR A 55 5.74 0.23 -11.93
C THR A 55 7.09 -0.07 -11.26
N GLU A 56 8.17 0.50 -11.79
CA GLU A 56 9.51 0.39 -11.19
C GLU A 56 9.57 1.06 -9.81
N GLU A 57 9.02 2.26 -9.67
CA GLU A 57 8.90 2.96 -8.40
C GLU A 57 8.15 2.11 -7.37
N LYS A 58 7.00 1.54 -7.75
CA LYS A 58 6.23 0.69 -6.84
C LYS A 58 6.96 -0.58 -6.46
N ALA A 59 7.72 -1.19 -7.38
CA ALA A 59 8.54 -2.35 -7.07
C ALA A 59 9.62 -2.03 -6.02
N ILE A 60 10.30 -0.89 -6.16
CA ILE A 60 11.30 -0.42 -5.19
C ILE A 60 10.63 -0.12 -3.84
N SER A 61 9.46 0.56 -3.83
CA SER A 61 8.71 0.86 -2.61
C SER A 61 8.34 -0.43 -1.86
N VAL A 62 7.82 -1.43 -2.55
CA VAL A 62 7.45 -2.72 -1.92
C VAL A 62 8.68 -3.42 -1.35
N GLN A 63 9.82 -3.41 -2.06
CA GLN A 63 11.05 -3.99 -1.54
C GLN A 63 11.52 -3.28 -0.26
N ALA A 64 11.46 -1.95 -0.23
CA ALA A 64 11.81 -1.18 0.95
C ALA A 64 10.85 -1.43 2.12
N GLU A 65 9.55 -1.53 1.86
CA GLU A 65 8.53 -1.87 2.87
C GLU A 65 8.77 -3.25 3.50
N VAL A 66 9.08 -4.27 2.68
CA VAL A 66 9.41 -5.62 3.16
C VAL A 66 10.69 -5.62 4.01
N LEU A 67 11.73 -4.92 3.56
CA LEU A 67 12.99 -4.82 4.31
C LEU A 67 12.78 -4.15 5.66
N GLN A 68 12.05 -3.05 5.69
CA GLN A 68 11.72 -2.33 6.92
C GLN A 68 10.95 -3.22 7.90
N ALA A 69 9.89 -3.89 7.43
CA ALA A 69 9.10 -4.79 8.28
C ALA A 69 9.94 -5.96 8.84
N TYR A 70 10.90 -6.46 8.04
CA TYR A 70 11.81 -7.49 8.48
C TYR A 70 12.79 -6.99 9.55
N GLU A 71 13.36 -5.80 9.38
CA GLU A 71 14.25 -5.17 10.36
C GLU A 71 13.51 -4.90 11.67
N ASP A 72 12.28 -4.38 11.61
CA ASP A 72 11.44 -4.13 12.77
C ASP A 72 11.13 -5.42 13.54
N LEU A 73 10.84 -6.51 12.83
CA LEU A 73 10.64 -7.82 13.43
C LEU A 73 11.92 -8.33 14.14
N ILE A 74 13.10 -8.18 13.52
CA ILE A 74 14.38 -8.60 14.13
C ILE A 74 14.64 -7.81 15.41
N VAL A 75 14.45 -6.50 15.40
CA VAL A 75 14.67 -5.63 16.56
C VAL A 75 13.72 -6.03 17.69
N THR A 76 12.42 -6.16 17.38
CA THR A 76 11.41 -6.55 18.37
C THR A 76 11.67 -7.95 18.93
N LYS A 77 12.06 -8.89 18.06
CA LYS A 77 12.44 -10.24 18.51
C LYS A 77 13.64 -10.24 19.44
N LYS A 78 14.69 -9.50 19.11
CA LYS A 78 15.87 -9.37 19.99
C LYS A 78 15.50 -8.79 21.35
N LEU A 79 14.63 -7.78 21.37
CA LEU A 79 14.15 -7.18 22.61
C LEU A 79 13.35 -8.22 23.44
N TYR A 80 12.44 -8.94 22.81
CA TYR A 80 11.67 -10.00 23.47
C TYR A 80 12.56 -11.12 24.01
N ASP A 81 13.52 -11.60 23.21
CA ASP A 81 14.43 -12.67 23.57
C ASP A 81 15.48 -12.23 24.64
N SER A 82 15.67 -10.91 24.85
CA SER A 82 16.55 -10.40 25.91
C SER A 82 15.96 -10.54 27.32
N VAL A 83 14.66 -10.76 27.40
CA VAL A 83 13.98 -11.02 28.67
C VAL A 83 14.10 -12.50 28.98
N ASP A 84 14.63 -12.82 30.20
CA ASP A 84 14.74 -14.20 30.66
C ASP A 84 13.36 -14.87 30.69
N SER A 85 13.27 -16.07 30.14
CA SER A 85 12.03 -16.84 30.10
C SER A 85 11.43 -17.16 31.47
N SER A 86 12.26 -17.17 32.51
CA SER A 86 11.86 -17.38 33.92
C SER A 86 11.28 -16.11 34.56
N TYR A 87 11.58 -14.92 33.99
CA TYR A 87 11.27 -13.62 34.61
C TYR A 87 9.77 -13.45 34.93
N GLU A 88 8.88 -13.87 34.03
CA GLU A 88 7.45 -13.79 34.25
C GLU A 88 7.01 -14.66 35.45
N GLY A 89 7.51 -15.89 35.52
CA GLY A 89 7.25 -16.80 36.64
C GLY A 89 7.85 -16.32 37.97
N ASP A 90 8.98 -15.66 37.93
CA ASP A 90 9.64 -15.14 39.14
C ASP A 90 8.91 -13.89 39.65
N LEU A 91 8.37 -13.04 38.78
CA LEU A 91 7.46 -11.96 39.18
C LEU A 91 6.22 -12.50 39.91
N ASP A 92 5.62 -13.58 39.40
CA ASP A 92 4.44 -14.19 40.03
C ASP A 92 4.75 -14.76 41.41
N LYS A 93 5.89 -15.44 41.56
CA LYS A 93 6.36 -15.93 42.84
C LYS A 93 6.63 -14.78 43.82
N LEU A 94 7.22 -13.71 43.34
CA LEU A 94 7.51 -12.53 44.14
C LEU A 94 6.23 -11.87 44.65
N LEU A 95 5.21 -11.74 43.79
CA LEU A 95 3.89 -11.23 44.20
C LEU A 95 3.29 -12.08 45.33
N GLU A 96 3.34 -13.41 45.21
CA GLU A 96 2.81 -14.31 46.19
C GLU A 96 3.57 -14.19 47.53
N SER A 97 4.88 -13.97 47.46
CA SER A 97 5.72 -13.74 48.66
C SER A 97 5.37 -12.43 49.35
N TYR A 98 5.19 -11.34 48.61
CA TYR A 98 4.75 -10.06 49.16
C TYR A 98 3.34 -10.14 49.76
N ARG A 99 2.41 -10.83 49.10
CA ARG A 99 1.06 -11.10 49.61
C ARG A 99 1.10 -11.85 50.95
N LYS A 100 1.93 -12.90 51.04
CA LYS A 100 2.09 -13.69 52.26
C LYS A 100 2.68 -12.85 53.40
N ASN A 101 3.74 -12.06 53.13
CA ASN A 101 4.36 -11.18 54.12
C ASN A 101 3.38 -10.10 54.62
N PHE A 102 2.57 -9.54 53.74
CA PHE A 102 1.51 -8.59 54.12
C PHE A 102 0.48 -9.24 55.04
N MET A 103 0.01 -10.45 54.71
CA MET A 103 -0.93 -11.20 55.55
C MET A 103 -0.37 -11.54 56.92
N GLN A 104 0.95 -11.75 56.99
CA GLN A 104 1.69 -11.99 58.25
C GLN A 104 2.04 -10.70 59.02
N ARG A 105 1.65 -9.52 58.53
CA ARG A 105 1.95 -8.18 59.05
C ARG A 105 3.46 -7.86 59.04
N ASN A 106 4.24 -8.53 58.20
CA ASN A 106 5.68 -8.29 58.04
C ASN A 106 5.97 -7.15 57.05
N THR A 107 4.99 -6.72 56.30
CA THR A 107 5.08 -5.65 55.28
C THR A 107 3.92 -4.67 55.49
N SER A 108 4.17 -3.39 55.35
CA SER A 108 3.12 -2.36 55.41
C SER A 108 2.21 -2.41 54.20
N ILE A 109 1.00 -1.86 54.32
CA ILE A 109 0.07 -1.75 53.21
C ILE A 109 0.65 -0.91 52.07
N LEU A 110 1.40 0.13 52.38
CA LEU A 110 2.00 1.03 51.40
C LEU A 110 3.06 0.27 50.56
N GLU A 111 3.96 -0.41 51.21
CA GLU A 111 5.00 -1.25 50.52
C GLU A 111 4.34 -2.34 49.66
N TYR A 112 3.27 -2.94 50.13
CA TYR A 112 2.55 -3.95 49.32
C TYR A 112 1.90 -3.34 48.09
N LEU A 113 1.28 -2.18 48.21
CA LEU A 113 0.64 -1.49 47.08
C LEU A 113 1.67 -1.00 46.08
N ASP A 114 2.78 -0.42 46.53
CA ASP A 114 3.89 0.01 45.64
C ASP A 114 4.43 -1.18 44.85
N PHE A 115 4.57 -2.35 45.50
CA PHE A 115 5.01 -3.56 44.82
C PHE A 115 3.96 -4.06 43.80
N VAL A 116 2.68 -4.03 44.14
CA VAL A 116 1.59 -4.43 43.20
C VAL A 116 1.56 -3.51 41.97
N GLU A 117 1.76 -2.20 42.17
CA GLU A 117 1.84 -1.25 41.04
C GLU A 117 3.04 -1.60 40.14
N ALA A 118 4.23 -1.77 40.70
CA ALA A 118 5.41 -2.16 39.94
C ALA A 118 5.24 -3.53 39.25
N TYR A 119 4.58 -4.49 39.89
CA TYR A 119 4.27 -5.78 39.27
C TYR A 119 3.34 -5.61 38.05
N LEU A 120 2.27 -4.82 38.15
CA LEU A 120 1.33 -4.58 37.05
C LEU A 120 2.00 -3.86 35.88
N GLU A 121 2.87 -2.88 36.17
CA GLU A 121 3.66 -2.18 35.17
C GLU A 121 4.58 -3.16 34.40
N ASN A 122 5.34 -3.98 35.11
CA ASN A 122 6.22 -5.00 34.50
C ASN A 122 5.41 -6.01 33.66
N LYS A 123 4.29 -6.50 34.15
CA LYS A 123 3.40 -7.39 33.35
C LYS A 123 2.89 -6.70 32.10
N SER A 124 2.53 -5.43 32.19
CA SER A 124 2.09 -4.64 31.03
C SER A 124 3.20 -4.50 29.99
N ILE A 125 4.43 -4.24 30.41
CA ILE A 125 5.60 -4.17 29.52
C ILE A 125 5.83 -5.50 28.80
N LEU A 126 5.78 -6.62 29.52
CA LEU A 126 5.95 -7.96 28.93
C LEU A 126 4.85 -8.28 27.91
N LEU A 127 3.60 -7.98 28.25
CA LEU A 127 2.45 -8.20 27.33
C LEU A 127 2.54 -7.32 26.09
N ASN A 128 2.96 -6.05 26.24
CA ASN A 128 3.15 -5.16 25.10
C ASN A 128 4.30 -5.64 24.20
N SER A 129 5.42 -6.07 24.75
CA SER A 129 6.53 -6.63 23.98
C SER A 129 6.09 -7.86 23.18
N LYS A 130 5.31 -8.76 23.78
CA LYS A 130 4.75 -9.95 23.11
C LYS A 130 3.74 -9.59 22.02
N LYS A 131 2.90 -8.59 22.28
CA LYS A 131 1.95 -8.04 21.31
C LYS A 131 2.68 -7.41 20.12
N ASP A 132 3.72 -6.62 20.36
CA ASP A 132 4.47 -5.94 19.31
C ASP A 132 5.24 -6.95 18.44
N LEU A 133 5.80 -8.02 19.05
CA LEU A 133 6.39 -9.11 18.28
C LEU A 133 5.39 -9.77 17.35
N ASN A 134 4.19 -10.11 17.84
CA ASN A 134 3.14 -10.72 17.02
C ASN A 134 2.65 -9.76 15.93
N LYS A 135 2.48 -8.47 16.27
CA LYS A 135 2.08 -7.45 15.30
C LYS A 135 3.08 -7.34 14.15
N ASN A 136 4.37 -7.23 14.45
CA ASN A 136 5.41 -7.10 13.42
C ASN A 136 5.54 -8.39 12.57
N LEU A 137 5.28 -9.56 13.16
CA LEU A 137 5.23 -10.82 12.44
C LEU A 137 4.07 -10.85 11.42
N GLU A 138 2.86 -10.45 11.85
CA GLU A 138 1.70 -10.40 10.96
C GLU A 138 1.82 -9.30 9.90
N GLU A 139 2.44 -8.17 10.24
CA GLU A 139 2.72 -7.09 9.28
C GLU A 139 3.69 -7.56 8.18
N LEU A 140 4.75 -8.26 8.55
CA LEU A 140 5.68 -8.85 7.57
C LEU A 140 4.97 -9.88 6.67
N ARG A 141 4.11 -10.73 7.23
CA ARG A 141 3.30 -11.70 6.45
C ARG A 141 2.38 -10.99 5.47
N TYR A 142 1.68 -9.97 5.94
CA TYR A 142 0.76 -9.19 5.10
C TYR A 142 1.48 -8.53 3.92
N ILE A 143 2.62 -7.86 4.19
CA ILE A 143 3.41 -7.19 3.14
C ILE A 143 4.03 -8.21 2.17
N ALA A 144 4.43 -9.39 2.68
CA ALA A 144 4.95 -10.48 1.86
C ALA A 144 3.87 -11.22 1.05
N GLY A 145 2.58 -10.91 1.27
CA GLY A 145 1.46 -11.53 0.54
C GLY A 145 1.11 -12.94 1.01
N GLN A 146 1.35 -13.25 2.29
CA GLN A 146 1.06 -14.55 2.91
C GLN A 146 -0.10 -14.46 3.91
#